data_4ae11ba585c1ba7800442ee91259eca1
#
_entry.id   4ae11ba585c1ba7800442ee91259eca1
#
_cell.length_a   1.000
_cell.length_b   1.000
_cell.length_c   1.000
_cell.angle_alpha   90.00
_cell.angle_beta   90.00
_cell.angle_gamma   90.00
#
_symmetry.space_group_name_H-M   'P 1'
#
loop_
_entity.id
_entity.type
_entity.pdbx_description
1 polymer ?
#
loop_
_entity_poly.entity_id
_entity_poly.type
_entity_poly.pdbx_seq_one_letter_code
_entity_poly.pdbx_strand_id
1 'polypeptide(L)'
;MSRKEIAEQAGLSEEQVTRIEEDIDLPALAPLLKIARAMGVRLGTFLDDQEELGPVICRNMQKDKSISFSTNTPNASRQMEYYSLSKSKSNRHMEPFFINIAPAPANEYEMSSHEGEEFIMVTDGEIEINYGNETYVLKKGDSIYYDSIVPHHVHAYNNQTASILAVVYVPA
;
A
#
# COMPACT_ATOMS: atom_id res chain seq x y z
N MET A 1 12.20 20.94 0.49
CA MET A 1 10.77 21.30 0.52
C MET A 1 10.33 21.40 1.97
N SER A 2 9.50 22.38 2.31
CA SER A 2 8.85 22.46 3.63
C SER A 2 7.68 21.47 3.75
N ARG A 3 7.26 21.15 4.98
CA ARG A 3 6.07 20.30 5.23
C ARG A 3 4.84 20.84 4.49
N LYS A 4 4.66 22.14 4.48
CA LYS A 4 3.56 22.82 3.80
C LYS A 4 3.61 22.63 2.29
N GLU A 5 4.77 22.79 1.66
CA GLU A 5 4.94 22.57 0.22
C GLU A 5 4.68 21.09 -0.16
N ILE A 6 5.16 20.14 0.66
CA ILE A 6 4.90 18.71 0.44
C ILE A 6 3.39 18.44 0.57
N ALA A 7 2.74 18.95 1.60
CA ALA A 7 1.31 18.78 1.82
C ALA A 7 0.47 19.31 0.65
N GLU A 8 0.76 20.54 0.19
CA GLU A 8 0.07 21.14 -0.95
C GLU A 8 0.25 20.32 -2.23
N GLN A 9 1.46 19.87 -2.54
CA GLN A 9 1.75 19.08 -3.76
C GLN A 9 1.21 17.65 -3.68
N ALA A 10 1.21 17.05 -2.49
CA ALA A 10 0.68 15.71 -2.26
C ALA A 10 -0.86 15.67 -2.11
N GLY A 11 -1.51 16.84 -2.00
CA GLY A 11 -2.95 16.90 -1.71
C GLY A 11 -3.31 16.32 -0.34
N LEU A 12 -2.43 16.53 0.65
CA LEU A 12 -2.59 16.11 2.04
C LEU A 12 -2.69 17.35 2.95
N SER A 13 -3.16 17.16 4.18
CA SER A 13 -3.03 18.23 5.19
C SER A 13 -1.59 18.31 5.72
N GLU A 14 -1.17 19.50 6.15
CA GLU A 14 0.14 19.67 6.79
C GLU A 14 0.27 18.85 8.07
N GLU A 15 -0.84 18.66 8.79
CA GLU A 15 -0.92 17.80 9.97
C GLU A 15 -0.63 16.34 9.62
N GLN A 16 -1.20 15.81 8.52
CA GLN A 16 -0.92 14.44 8.07
C GLN A 16 0.56 14.23 7.74
N VAL A 17 1.17 15.18 7.01
CA VAL A 17 2.61 15.12 6.68
C VAL A 17 3.44 15.16 7.95
N THR A 18 3.10 16.05 8.90
CA THR A 18 3.80 16.17 10.19
C THR A 18 3.73 14.87 10.98
N ARG A 19 2.57 14.25 11.09
CA ARG A 19 2.38 12.99 11.85
C ARG A 19 3.16 11.82 11.24
N ILE A 20 3.25 11.78 9.92
CA ILE A 20 4.07 10.77 9.21
C ILE A 20 5.56 11.01 9.48
N GLU A 21 6.03 12.24 9.35
CA GLU A 21 7.44 12.58 9.53
C GLU A 21 7.92 12.39 10.98
N GLU A 22 7.05 12.64 11.96
CA GLU A 22 7.32 12.48 13.39
C GLU A 22 7.06 11.06 13.90
N ASP A 23 6.77 10.11 13.01
CA ASP A 23 6.51 8.68 13.32
C ASP A 23 5.38 8.49 14.37
N ILE A 24 4.43 9.45 14.41
CA ILE A 24 3.28 9.39 15.32
C ILE A 24 2.26 8.38 14.83
N ASP A 25 2.03 8.36 13.50
CA ASP A 25 1.12 7.43 12.86
C ASP A 25 1.87 6.55 11.85
N LEU A 26 1.47 5.28 11.79
CA LEU A 26 1.84 4.43 10.66
C LEU A 26 1.10 4.94 9.42
N PRO A 27 1.82 5.42 8.39
CA PRO A 27 1.15 5.92 7.20
C PRO A 27 0.45 4.80 6.45
N ALA A 28 -0.65 5.11 5.80
CA ALA A 28 -1.21 4.26 4.75
C ALA A 28 -0.33 4.35 3.49
N LEU A 29 -0.43 3.36 2.60
CA LEU A 29 0.38 3.30 1.38
C LEU A 29 0.13 4.53 0.47
N ALA A 30 -1.13 4.91 0.27
CA ALA A 30 -1.50 6.00 -0.62
C ALA A 30 -0.94 7.38 -0.20
N PRO A 31 -0.97 7.82 1.07
CA PRO A 31 -0.24 9.01 1.51
C PRO A 31 1.25 8.97 1.21
N LEU A 32 1.93 7.83 1.43
CA LEU A 32 3.37 7.72 1.13
C LEU A 32 3.67 7.83 -0.36
N LEU A 33 2.85 7.24 -1.21
CA LEU A 33 2.96 7.37 -2.67
C LEU A 33 2.82 8.83 -3.12
N LYS A 34 1.84 9.56 -2.57
CA LYS A 34 1.63 10.99 -2.85
C LYS A 34 2.82 11.84 -2.40
N ILE A 35 3.37 11.57 -1.22
CA ILE A 35 4.55 12.27 -0.69
C ILE A 35 5.77 11.96 -1.56
N ALA A 36 6.01 10.69 -1.90
CA ALA A 36 7.13 10.27 -2.76
C ALA A 36 7.10 11.04 -4.09
N ARG A 37 5.93 11.11 -4.72
CA ARG A 37 5.73 11.86 -5.96
C ARG A 37 5.97 13.35 -5.78
N ALA A 38 5.38 13.99 -4.78
CA ALA A 38 5.58 15.41 -4.49
C ALA A 38 7.06 15.76 -4.31
N MET A 39 7.84 14.85 -3.75
CA MET A 39 9.28 15.00 -3.57
C MET A 39 10.10 14.60 -4.81
N GLY A 40 9.48 14.05 -5.87
CA GLY A 40 10.18 13.53 -7.04
C GLY A 40 11.07 12.31 -6.75
N VAL A 41 10.71 11.53 -5.74
CA VAL A 41 11.41 10.30 -5.36
C VAL A 41 10.50 9.09 -5.51
N ARG A 42 11.08 7.89 -5.54
CA ARG A 42 10.30 6.65 -5.60
C ARG A 42 9.85 6.23 -4.21
N LEU A 43 8.77 5.48 -4.13
CA LEU A 43 8.29 4.91 -2.87
C LEU A 43 9.40 4.10 -2.16
N GLY A 44 10.20 3.34 -2.92
CA GLY A 44 11.34 2.58 -2.39
C GLY A 44 12.34 3.42 -1.60
N THR A 45 12.46 4.73 -1.89
CA THR A 45 13.32 5.64 -1.13
C THR A 45 12.95 5.72 0.37
N PHE A 46 11.67 5.49 0.69
CA PHE A 46 11.19 5.44 2.08
C PHE A 46 11.21 4.03 2.68
N LEU A 47 11.36 3.00 1.85
CA LEU A 47 11.21 1.60 2.26
C LEU A 47 12.53 0.84 2.37
N ASP A 48 13.60 1.36 1.76
CA ASP A 48 14.84 0.63 1.58
C ASP A 48 16.02 1.28 2.28
N ASP A 49 16.79 0.46 3.00
CA ASP A 49 18.01 0.87 3.67
C ASP A 49 19.28 0.59 2.85
N GLN A 50 19.17 -0.16 1.75
CA GLN A 50 20.30 -0.59 0.93
C GLN A 50 19.97 -0.57 -0.57
N GLU A 51 20.99 -0.34 -1.41
CA GLU A 51 20.86 -0.33 -2.85
C GLU A 51 21.65 -1.48 -3.49
N GLU A 52 20.93 -2.46 -4.06
CA GLU A 52 21.52 -3.52 -4.88
C GLU A 52 21.12 -3.38 -6.34
N LEU A 53 22.11 -3.41 -7.23
CA LEU A 53 21.88 -3.33 -8.68
C LEU A 53 21.46 -4.67 -9.30
N GLY A 54 21.82 -5.78 -8.68
CA GLY A 54 21.54 -7.14 -9.15
C GLY A 54 20.10 -7.59 -8.95
N PRO A 55 19.81 -8.88 -9.23
CA PRO A 55 18.54 -9.48 -8.88
C PRO A 55 18.40 -9.64 -7.36
N VAL A 56 17.23 -9.38 -6.84
CA VAL A 56 16.89 -9.60 -5.43
C VAL A 56 16.03 -10.85 -5.29
N ILE A 57 16.37 -11.72 -4.36
CA ILE A 57 15.63 -12.94 -4.07
C ILE A 57 15.03 -12.84 -2.68
N CYS A 58 13.71 -12.86 -2.61
CA CYS A 58 12.97 -12.98 -1.35
C CYS A 58 12.55 -14.44 -1.15
N ARG A 59 13.06 -15.09 -0.09
CA ARG A 59 12.68 -16.47 0.22
C ARG A 59 11.55 -16.51 1.25
N ASN A 60 10.69 -17.51 1.15
CA ASN A 60 9.46 -17.59 1.97
C ASN A 60 9.71 -17.49 3.49
N MET A 61 10.85 -17.96 3.97
CA MET A 61 11.23 -17.89 5.39
C MET A 61 11.90 -16.58 5.82
N GLN A 62 12.18 -15.68 4.88
CA GLN A 62 12.89 -14.41 5.08
C GLN A 62 11.98 -13.22 4.75
N LYS A 63 10.68 -13.35 5.00
CA LYS A 63 9.74 -12.23 4.88
C LYS A 63 10.05 -11.23 5.99
N ASP A 64 10.98 -10.34 5.74
CA ASP A 64 11.17 -9.20 6.61
C ASP A 64 9.92 -8.33 6.57
N LYS A 65 9.28 -8.16 7.72
CA LYS A 65 8.15 -7.27 7.86
C LYS A 65 8.62 -5.86 7.55
N SER A 66 8.44 -5.43 6.32
CA SER A 66 9.03 -4.19 5.85
C SER A 66 8.28 -2.98 6.41
N ILE A 67 6.96 -3.03 6.49
CA ILE A 67 6.16 -1.93 7.03
C ILE A 67 4.78 -2.45 7.40
N SER A 68 4.23 -1.97 8.52
CA SER A 68 2.81 -2.07 8.80
C SER A 68 2.16 -0.77 8.36
N PHE A 69 1.28 -0.84 7.36
CA PHE A 69 0.43 0.29 7.01
C PHE A 69 -0.85 0.24 7.83
N SER A 70 -1.32 1.38 8.31
CA SER A 70 -2.63 1.49 8.91
C SER A 70 -3.66 1.91 7.86
N THR A 71 -4.89 1.48 8.03
CA THR A 71 -6.02 2.19 7.43
C THR A 71 -6.19 3.51 8.18
N ASN A 72 -6.56 4.59 7.47
CA ASN A 72 -6.63 5.97 7.97
C ASN A 72 -7.60 6.23 9.15
N THR A 73 -8.07 5.21 9.85
CA THR A 73 -8.97 5.36 10.99
C THR A 73 -8.20 5.32 12.31
N PRO A 74 -8.39 6.31 13.21
CA PRO A 74 -7.63 6.44 14.45
C PRO A 74 -7.73 5.25 15.42
N ASN A 75 -8.69 4.34 15.23
CA ASN A 75 -8.92 3.16 16.06
C ASN A 75 -8.88 1.83 15.27
N ALA A 76 -8.55 1.86 13.98
CA ALA A 76 -8.41 0.63 13.21
C ALA A 76 -7.09 -0.05 13.62
N SER A 77 -7.21 -1.13 14.36
CA SER A 77 -6.13 -2.09 14.56
C SER A 77 -5.50 -2.41 13.19
N ARG A 78 -4.18 -2.53 13.14
CA ARG A 78 -3.36 -2.86 11.98
C ARG A 78 -4.02 -3.97 11.16
N GLN A 79 -4.79 -3.58 10.12
CA GLN A 79 -5.59 -4.52 9.33
C GLN A 79 -4.77 -5.17 8.23
N MET A 80 -3.65 -4.54 7.83
CA MET A 80 -2.80 -5.05 6.76
C MET A 80 -1.34 -5.08 7.18
N GLU A 81 -0.71 -6.23 6.98
CA GLU A 81 0.73 -6.41 7.14
C GLU A 81 1.39 -6.58 5.78
N TYR A 82 2.24 -5.64 5.42
CA TYR A 82 2.94 -5.61 4.15
C TYR A 82 4.34 -6.20 4.28
N TYR A 83 4.69 -7.07 3.36
CA TYR A 83 6.01 -7.64 3.20
C TYR A 83 6.53 -7.30 1.82
N SER A 84 7.53 -6.43 1.71
CA SER A 84 8.15 -6.12 0.43
C SER A 84 8.86 -7.33 -0.13
N LEU A 85 8.60 -7.62 -1.41
CA LEU A 85 9.29 -8.69 -2.14
C LEU A 85 10.46 -8.16 -2.98
N SER A 86 10.66 -6.85 -2.96
CA SER A 86 11.70 -6.14 -3.72
C SER A 86 12.61 -5.29 -2.87
N LYS A 87 12.59 -5.46 -1.53
CA LYS A 87 13.46 -4.74 -0.60
C LYS A 87 14.92 -4.85 -1.08
N SER A 88 15.66 -3.77 -1.03
CA SER A 88 17.04 -3.63 -1.52
C SER A 88 17.20 -3.55 -3.05
N LYS A 89 16.19 -3.76 -3.88
CA LYS A 89 16.32 -3.60 -5.33
C LYS A 89 16.31 -2.11 -5.70
N SER A 90 17.47 -1.58 -6.04
CA SER A 90 17.58 -0.20 -6.53
C SER A 90 16.93 -0.02 -7.90
N ASN A 91 16.50 1.21 -8.17
CA ASN A 91 15.93 1.62 -9.46
C ASN A 91 14.72 0.82 -9.96
N ARG A 92 13.94 0.23 -9.05
CA ARG A 92 12.70 -0.46 -9.42
C ARG A 92 11.56 0.53 -9.66
N HIS A 93 10.65 0.17 -10.55
CA HIS A 93 9.43 0.92 -10.87
C HIS A 93 8.17 0.24 -10.33
N MET A 94 8.27 -1.04 -10.01
CA MET A 94 7.19 -1.82 -9.42
C MET A 94 7.50 -2.10 -7.95
N GLU A 95 6.48 -2.03 -7.11
CA GLU A 95 6.55 -2.38 -5.69
C GLU A 95 5.70 -3.62 -5.44
N PRO A 96 6.28 -4.83 -5.54
CA PRO A 96 5.58 -6.05 -5.21
C PRO A 96 5.56 -6.28 -3.70
N PHE A 97 4.36 -6.56 -3.18
CA PHE A 97 4.11 -6.88 -1.78
C PHE A 97 3.38 -8.21 -1.64
N PHE A 98 3.75 -8.96 -0.63
CA PHE A 98 2.85 -9.94 -0.06
C PHE A 98 2.13 -9.27 1.13
N ILE A 99 0.80 -9.37 1.19
CA ILE A 99 -0.01 -8.66 2.18
C ILE A 99 -0.90 -9.65 2.90
N ASN A 100 -0.83 -9.67 4.23
CA ASN A 100 -1.81 -10.32 5.08
C ASN A 100 -2.87 -9.31 5.49
N ILE A 101 -4.13 -9.66 5.30
CA ILE A 101 -5.28 -8.83 5.60
C ILE A 101 -6.03 -9.47 6.76
N ALA A 102 -6.08 -8.76 7.89
CA ALA A 102 -6.87 -9.18 9.04
C ALA A 102 -8.36 -8.87 8.84
N PRO A 103 -9.27 -9.56 9.55
CA PRO A 103 -10.67 -9.23 9.57
C PRO A 103 -10.89 -7.77 10.00
N ALA A 104 -11.79 -7.08 9.31
CA ALA A 104 -12.18 -5.71 9.63
C ALA A 104 -13.69 -5.56 9.55
N PRO A 105 -14.32 -4.69 10.39
CA PRO A 105 -15.71 -4.32 10.23
C PRO A 105 -15.94 -3.70 8.85
N ALA A 106 -16.93 -4.20 8.12
CA ALA A 106 -17.20 -3.83 6.72
C ALA A 106 -17.58 -2.34 6.51
N ASN A 107 -17.75 -1.55 7.57
CA ASN A 107 -18.32 -0.21 7.51
C ASN A 107 -17.36 0.93 7.88
N GLU A 108 -16.10 0.63 8.16
CA GLU A 108 -15.14 1.62 8.66
C GLU A 108 -13.90 1.71 7.78
N TYR A 109 -14.07 1.97 6.48
CA TYR A 109 -12.94 2.18 5.59
C TYR A 109 -13.08 3.48 4.79
N GLU A 110 -11.95 4.08 4.49
CA GLU A 110 -11.87 5.20 3.58
C GLU A 110 -11.36 4.73 2.22
N MET A 111 -11.98 5.23 1.15
CA MET A 111 -11.49 5.01 -0.21
C MET A 111 -10.17 5.74 -0.40
N SER A 112 -9.20 5.07 -0.99
CA SER A 112 -7.92 5.67 -1.37
C SER A 112 -7.85 5.90 -2.88
N SER A 113 -7.06 6.87 -3.29
CA SER A 113 -6.79 7.16 -4.70
C SER A 113 -5.36 7.66 -4.83
N HIS A 114 -4.62 7.16 -5.78
CA HIS A 114 -3.27 7.62 -6.14
C HIS A 114 -3.02 7.38 -7.63
N GLU A 115 -1.98 7.98 -8.17
CA GLU A 115 -1.61 7.69 -9.55
C GLU A 115 -0.93 6.34 -9.68
N GLY A 116 -1.01 5.77 -10.88
CA GLY A 116 -0.42 4.49 -11.21
C GLY A 116 -1.44 3.38 -11.37
N GLU A 117 -0.96 2.18 -11.29
CA GLU A 117 -1.71 0.96 -11.56
C GLU A 117 -1.42 -0.07 -10.47
N GLU A 118 -2.41 -0.91 -10.20
CA GLU A 118 -2.26 -2.03 -9.28
C GLU A 118 -2.70 -3.34 -9.91
N PHE A 119 -1.91 -4.37 -9.65
CA PHE A 119 -2.27 -5.76 -9.88
C PHE A 119 -2.37 -6.49 -8.55
N ILE A 120 -3.47 -7.19 -8.33
CA ILE A 120 -3.69 -7.98 -7.12
C ILE A 120 -4.06 -9.41 -7.52
N MET A 121 -3.45 -10.40 -6.85
CA MET A 121 -3.80 -11.81 -6.94
C MET A 121 -4.08 -12.36 -5.53
N VAL A 122 -5.23 -12.99 -5.33
CA VAL A 122 -5.58 -13.61 -4.06
C VAL A 122 -4.82 -14.93 -3.90
N THR A 123 -3.98 -15.01 -2.87
CA THR A 123 -3.17 -16.20 -2.57
C THR A 123 -3.81 -17.10 -1.54
N ASP A 124 -4.62 -16.53 -0.65
CA ASP A 124 -5.41 -17.29 0.33
C ASP A 124 -6.61 -16.48 0.83
N GLY A 125 -7.70 -17.16 1.21
CA GLY A 125 -8.94 -16.54 1.62
C GLY A 125 -9.71 -15.87 0.48
N GLU A 126 -10.55 -14.89 0.85
CA GLU A 126 -11.36 -14.09 -0.07
C GLU A 126 -11.24 -12.61 0.29
N ILE A 127 -11.23 -11.74 -0.70
CA ILE A 127 -11.21 -10.28 -0.54
C ILE A 127 -12.43 -9.64 -1.19
N GLU A 128 -12.81 -8.48 -0.70
CA GLU A 128 -13.72 -7.57 -1.38
C GLU A 128 -12.96 -6.32 -1.79
N ILE A 129 -13.16 -5.89 -3.02
CA ILE A 129 -12.61 -4.65 -3.56
C ILE A 129 -13.77 -3.73 -3.94
N ASN A 130 -13.80 -2.56 -3.32
CA ASN A 130 -14.62 -1.44 -3.77
C ASN A 130 -13.78 -0.62 -4.75
N TYR A 131 -14.29 -0.40 -5.95
CA TYR A 131 -13.61 0.35 -7.02
C TYR A 131 -14.60 1.28 -7.70
N GLY A 132 -14.45 2.59 -7.47
CA GLY A 132 -15.46 3.58 -7.85
C GLY A 132 -16.80 3.26 -7.19
N ASN A 133 -17.80 2.96 -7.99
CA ASN A 133 -19.14 2.58 -7.56
C ASN A 133 -19.40 1.06 -7.63
N GLU A 134 -18.40 0.28 -8.01
CA GLU A 134 -18.51 -1.16 -8.19
C GLU A 134 -17.86 -1.89 -7.02
N THR A 135 -18.36 -3.09 -6.75
CA THR A 135 -17.83 -3.99 -5.70
C THR A 135 -17.57 -5.37 -6.30
N TYR A 136 -16.38 -5.89 -6.05
CA TYR A 136 -15.92 -7.18 -6.56
C TYR A 136 -15.49 -8.07 -5.40
N VAL A 137 -15.98 -9.33 -5.39
CA VAL A 137 -15.49 -10.36 -4.46
C VAL A 137 -14.59 -11.31 -5.24
N LEU A 138 -13.35 -11.46 -4.77
CA LEU A 138 -12.35 -12.32 -5.37
C LEU A 138 -11.94 -13.42 -4.38
N LYS A 139 -11.74 -14.62 -4.94
CA LYS A 139 -11.35 -15.83 -4.21
C LYS A 139 -9.93 -16.21 -4.54
N LYS A 140 -9.38 -17.13 -3.76
CA LYS A 140 -8.05 -17.69 -4.00
C LYS A 140 -7.87 -18.10 -5.47
N GLY A 141 -6.82 -17.57 -6.10
CA GLY A 141 -6.47 -17.75 -7.50
C GLY A 141 -7.04 -16.69 -8.46
N ASP A 142 -8.03 -15.89 -8.01
CA ASP A 142 -8.53 -14.78 -8.80
C ASP A 142 -7.55 -13.60 -8.76
N SER A 143 -7.58 -12.77 -9.80
CA SER A 143 -6.78 -11.55 -9.88
C SER A 143 -7.59 -10.39 -10.44
N ILE A 144 -7.15 -9.19 -10.14
CA ILE A 144 -7.67 -7.93 -10.68
C ILE A 144 -6.52 -7.02 -11.04
N TYR A 145 -6.70 -6.21 -12.07
CA TYR A 145 -5.80 -5.16 -12.49
C TYR A 145 -6.60 -3.87 -12.71
N TYR A 146 -6.15 -2.75 -12.17
CA TYR A 146 -6.88 -1.49 -12.27
C TYR A 146 -5.99 -0.26 -12.19
N ASP A 147 -6.54 0.86 -12.70
CA ASP A 147 -5.96 2.20 -12.54
C ASP A 147 -6.24 2.72 -11.14
N SER A 148 -5.20 3.01 -10.38
CA SER A 148 -5.31 3.42 -8.97
C SER A 148 -5.80 4.85 -8.76
N ILE A 149 -5.99 5.61 -9.85
CA ILE A 149 -6.59 6.95 -9.80
C ILE A 149 -8.09 6.90 -9.45
N VAL A 150 -8.78 5.82 -9.76
CA VAL A 150 -10.16 5.60 -9.35
C VAL A 150 -10.17 5.27 -7.86
N PRO A 151 -11.02 5.93 -7.05
CA PRO A 151 -11.11 5.62 -5.63
C PRO A 151 -11.39 4.14 -5.39
N HIS A 152 -10.58 3.52 -4.55
CA HIS A 152 -10.66 2.09 -4.27
C HIS A 152 -10.34 1.76 -2.82
N HIS A 153 -10.79 0.58 -2.38
CA HIS A 153 -10.46 -0.01 -1.09
C HIS A 153 -10.46 -1.53 -1.17
N VAL A 154 -9.52 -2.16 -0.49
CA VAL A 154 -9.39 -3.62 -0.40
C VAL A 154 -9.53 -4.06 1.06
N HIS A 155 -10.34 -5.06 1.32
CA HIS A 155 -10.46 -5.66 2.65
C HIS A 155 -10.76 -7.17 2.57
N ALA A 156 -10.57 -7.86 3.66
CA ALA A 156 -10.90 -9.28 3.75
C ALA A 156 -12.43 -9.47 3.78
N TYR A 157 -12.92 -10.41 2.99
CA TYR A 157 -14.35 -10.67 2.87
C TYR A 157 -14.87 -11.52 4.04
N ASN A 158 -16.15 -11.32 4.40
CA ASN A 158 -16.86 -12.08 5.45
C ASN A 158 -16.15 -12.11 6.82
N ASN A 159 -15.44 -11.06 7.19
CA ASN A 159 -14.74 -10.98 8.47
C ASN A 159 -13.77 -12.16 8.71
N GLN A 160 -13.14 -12.63 7.66
CA GLN A 160 -12.11 -13.68 7.68
C GLN A 160 -10.75 -13.08 7.32
N THR A 161 -9.69 -13.83 7.55
CA THR A 161 -8.35 -13.44 7.07
C THR A 161 -8.20 -13.73 5.59
N ALA A 162 -7.40 -12.92 4.90
CA ALA A 162 -7.00 -13.16 3.52
C ALA A 162 -5.53 -12.83 3.31
N SER A 163 -4.94 -13.33 2.24
CA SER A 163 -3.60 -12.96 1.80
C SER A 163 -3.58 -12.70 0.30
N ILE A 164 -2.84 -11.69 -0.10
CA ILE A 164 -2.73 -11.29 -1.50
C ILE A 164 -1.26 -11.06 -1.89
N LEU A 165 -0.98 -11.24 -3.18
CA LEU A 165 0.16 -10.65 -3.86
C LEU A 165 -0.32 -9.38 -4.55
N ALA A 166 0.25 -8.24 -4.18
CA ALA A 166 -0.06 -6.96 -4.80
C ALA A 166 1.19 -6.38 -5.46
N VAL A 167 1.04 -5.82 -6.65
CA VAL A 167 2.09 -5.08 -7.34
C VAL A 167 1.57 -3.68 -7.61
N VAL A 168 2.26 -2.68 -7.05
CA VAL A 168 1.94 -1.27 -7.28
C VAL A 168 2.97 -0.69 -8.24
N TYR A 169 2.50 -0.09 -9.31
CA TYR A 169 3.33 0.67 -10.25
C TYR A 169 2.94 2.14 -10.17
N VAL A 170 3.94 2.99 -9.99
CA VAL A 170 3.76 4.45 -10.03
C VAL A 170 4.67 4.99 -11.12
N PRO A 171 4.12 5.62 -12.16
CA PRO A 171 4.93 6.25 -13.20
C PRO A 171 5.82 7.34 -12.59
N ALA A 172 7.05 7.42 -13.09
CA ALA A 172 8.04 8.42 -12.66
C ALA A 172 7.69 9.81 -13.20
#